data_91d5d393d622b629f27ad163a8983d5f
#
_entry.id   91d5d393d622b629f27ad163a8983d5f
#
_cell.length_a   1.000
_cell.length_b   1.000
_cell.length_c   1.000
_cell.angle_alpha   90.00
_cell.angle_beta   90.00
_cell.angle_gamma   90.00
#
_symmetry.space_group_name_H-M   'P 1'
#
loop_
_entity.id
_entity.type
_entity.pdbx_description
1 polymer ?
#
loop_
_entity_poly.entity_id
_entity_poly.type
_entity_poly.pdbx_seq_one_letter_code
_entity_poly.pdbx_strand_id
1 'polypeptide(L)'
;MFDGKGRMTHPNGDIYQGEWKEGKACGKGVFLDQQGAMYEGEWLNDLYHGKGVETWNFNKIVYTGDFLDGQKTGKGKFEFDGNVYEGDFVEGKFSGKGKYTFAKTGQVYKGEF
;
A
#
# COMPACT_ATOMS: atom_id res chain seq x y z
N MET A 1 -23.54 13.53 -4.11
CA MET A 1 -22.36 12.63 -4.03
C MET A 1 -21.21 13.23 -4.80
N PHE A 2 -20.01 13.01 -4.35
CA PHE A 2 -18.82 13.46 -5.08
C PHE A 2 -18.57 12.61 -6.30
N ASP A 3 -18.32 13.29 -7.42
CA ASP A 3 -17.79 12.68 -8.63
C ASP A 3 -16.65 13.55 -9.14
N GLY A 4 -15.64 12.91 -9.77
CA GLY A 4 -14.49 13.62 -10.29
C GLY A 4 -13.36 13.69 -9.28
N LYS A 5 -12.64 14.81 -9.23
CA LYS A 5 -11.47 14.97 -8.35
C LYS A 5 -11.80 15.89 -7.19
N GLY A 6 -11.29 15.54 -6.02
CA GLY A 6 -11.52 16.37 -4.85
C GLY A 6 -10.70 15.93 -3.65
N ARG A 7 -10.72 16.79 -2.61
CA ARG A 7 -10.01 16.54 -1.37
C ARG A 7 -11.01 16.49 -0.23
N MET A 8 -10.90 15.47 0.61
CA MET A 8 -11.72 15.34 1.81
C MET A 8 -10.83 15.24 3.05
N THR A 9 -11.16 16.04 4.06
CA THR A 9 -10.52 15.96 5.37
C THR A 9 -11.53 15.42 6.36
N HIS A 10 -11.18 14.31 7.03
CA HIS A 10 -12.03 13.71 8.06
C HIS A 10 -11.84 14.45 9.39
N PRO A 11 -12.84 14.37 10.29
CA PRO A 11 -12.73 15.04 11.60
C PRO A 11 -11.51 14.61 12.43
N ASN A 12 -11.01 13.40 12.24
CA ASN A 12 -9.80 12.92 12.92
C ASN A 12 -8.51 13.44 12.30
N GLY A 13 -8.59 14.21 11.20
CA GLY A 13 -7.44 14.77 10.50
C GLY A 13 -6.89 13.95 9.34
N ASP A 14 -7.47 12.78 9.07
CA ASP A 14 -7.08 12.01 7.88
C ASP A 14 -7.51 12.74 6.62
N ILE A 15 -6.71 12.63 5.56
CA ILE A 15 -6.96 13.36 4.31
C ILE A 15 -6.94 12.39 3.14
N TYR A 16 -7.96 12.47 2.29
CA TYR A 16 -7.96 11.82 0.98
C TYR A 16 -7.98 12.89 -0.10
N GLN A 17 -7.14 12.73 -1.10
CA GLN A 17 -7.14 13.60 -2.27
C GLN A 17 -7.03 12.75 -3.53
N GLY A 18 -8.00 12.86 -4.42
CA GLY A 18 -7.98 12.06 -5.64
C GLY A 18 -9.33 12.03 -6.33
N GLU A 19 -9.56 10.92 -7.01
CA GLU A 19 -10.76 10.73 -7.82
C GLU A 19 -11.88 10.09 -7.00
N TRP A 20 -13.11 10.48 -7.33
CA TRP A 20 -14.32 10.05 -6.65
C TRP A 20 -15.35 9.57 -7.66
N LYS A 21 -16.13 8.58 -7.27
CA LYS A 21 -17.30 8.16 -8.03
C LYS A 21 -18.42 7.77 -7.07
N GLU A 22 -19.57 8.42 -7.23
CA GLU A 22 -20.75 8.17 -6.40
C GLU A 22 -20.43 8.29 -4.91
N GLY A 23 -19.63 9.28 -4.55
CA GLY A 23 -19.27 9.55 -3.16
C GLY A 23 -18.18 8.65 -2.58
N LYS A 24 -17.58 7.77 -3.38
CA LYS A 24 -16.55 6.84 -2.93
C LYS A 24 -15.23 7.08 -3.65
N ALA A 25 -14.11 6.85 -2.96
CA ALA A 25 -12.79 6.90 -3.56
C ALA A 25 -12.71 5.84 -4.66
N CYS A 26 -12.30 6.27 -5.84
CA CYS A 26 -12.22 5.41 -7.02
C CYS A 26 -11.19 5.99 -7.98
N GLY A 27 -10.47 5.13 -8.72
CA GLY A 27 -9.40 5.59 -9.59
C GLY A 27 -8.12 5.87 -8.81
N LYS A 28 -7.44 6.98 -9.11
CA LYS A 28 -6.16 7.31 -8.45
C LYS A 28 -6.34 8.30 -7.32
N GLY A 29 -5.64 8.08 -6.23
CA GLY A 29 -5.71 9.00 -5.10
C GLY A 29 -4.66 8.74 -4.04
N VAL A 30 -4.53 9.72 -3.13
CA VAL A 30 -3.57 9.69 -2.02
C VAL A 30 -4.33 9.82 -0.71
N PHE A 31 -4.05 8.93 0.22
CA PHE A 31 -4.59 8.97 1.57
C PHE A 31 -3.46 9.17 2.57
N LEU A 32 -3.66 10.12 3.49
CA LEU A 32 -2.72 10.43 4.56
C LEU A 32 -3.44 10.34 5.89
N ASP A 33 -2.87 9.59 6.84
CA ASP A 33 -3.41 9.62 8.20
C ASP A 33 -2.52 10.46 9.13
N GLN A 34 -3.01 10.71 10.33
CA GLN A 34 -2.29 11.53 11.30
C GLN A 34 -1.06 10.86 11.87
N GLN A 35 -0.95 9.57 11.74
CA GLN A 35 0.14 8.78 12.34
C GLN A 35 1.31 8.57 11.38
N GLY A 36 1.28 9.22 10.22
CA GLY A 36 2.35 9.13 9.25
C GLY A 36 2.20 7.99 8.25
N ALA A 37 1.05 7.36 8.20
CA ALA A 37 0.77 6.38 7.15
C ALA A 37 0.25 7.07 5.90
N MET A 38 0.65 6.58 4.73
CA MET A 38 0.23 7.13 3.45
C MET A 38 -0.01 5.99 2.47
N TYR A 39 -1.08 6.11 1.68
CA TYR A 39 -1.28 5.26 0.51
C TYR A 39 -1.38 6.14 -0.73
N GLU A 40 -0.66 5.78 -1.77
CA GLU A 40 -0.74 6.44 -3.06
C GLU A 40 -0.92 5.39 -4.14
N GLY A 41 -2.04 5.45 -4.86
CA GLY A 41 -2.30 4.47 -5.89
C GLY A 41 -3.74 4.42 -6.32
N GLU A 42 -4.18 3.23 -6.71
CA GLU A 42 -5.52 3.01 -7.24
C GLU A 42 -6.49 2.63 -6.13
N TRP A 43 -7.74 3.03 -6.32
CA TRP A 43 -8.83 2.84 -5.37
C TRP A 43 -10.05 2.29 -6.09
N LEU A 44 -10.84 1.52 -5.37
CA LEU A 44 -12.15 1.07 -5.82
C LEU A 44 -13.07 0.96 -4.62
N ASN A 45 -14.20 1.69 -4.67
CA ASN A 45 -15.22 1.68 -3.61
C ASN A 45 -14.61 1.90 -2.22
N ASP A 46 -13.78 2.95 -2.07
CA ASP A 46 -13.11 3.34 -0.82
C ASP A 46 -12.05 2.38 -0.33
N LEU A 47 -11.65 1.38 -1.13
CA LEU A 47 -10.62 0.42 -0.76
C LEU A 47 -9.42 0.50 -1.69
N TYR A 48 -8.24 0.22 -1.15
CA TYR A 48 -7.03 0.08 -1.98
C TYR A 48 -7.24 -1.06 -2.98
N HIS A 49 -6.92 -0.80 -4.23
CA HIS A 49 -7.16 -1.77 -5.28
C HIS A 49 -6.19 -1.54 -6.43
N GLY A 50 -5.78 -2.62 -7.11
CA GLY A 50 -4.83 -2.49 -8.20
C GLY A 50 -3.43 -2.16 -7.69
N LYS A 51 -2.72 -1.26 -8.36
CA LYS A 51 -1.33 -0.94 -8.01
C LYS A 51 -1.26 0.24 -7.08
N GLY A 52 -0.39 0.14 -6.07
CA GLY A 52 -0.21 1.24 -5.15
C GLY A 52 1.06 1.13 -4.31
N VAL A 53 1.35 2.21 -3.58
CA VAL A 53 2.45 2.30 -2.63
C VAL A 53 1.87 2.69 -1.29
N GLU A 54 2.13 1.89 -0.28
CA GLU A 54 1.71 2.16 1.09
C GLU A 54 2.94 2.34 1.97
N THR A 55 2.97 3.44 2.75
CA THR A 55 4.09 3.74 3.64
C THR A 55 3.59 3.95 5.05
N TRP A 56 4.39 3.51 6.03
CA TRP A 56 4.13 3.70 7.45
C TRP A 56 5.38 4.31 8.11
N ASN A 57 5.20 4.86 9.31
CA ASN A 57 6.28 5.42 10.11
C ASN A 57 7.15 6.41 9.32
N PHE A 58 6.48 7.33 8.58
CA PHE A 58 7.17 8.36 7.80
C PHE A 58 8.22 7.76 6.85
N ASN A 59 7.78 6.81 6.02
CA ASN A 59 8.58 6.16 4.97
C ASN A 59 9.59 5.12 5.46
N LYS A 60 9.52 4.69 6.71
CA LYS A 60 10.41 3.63 7.21
C LYS A 60 9.95 2.22 6.82
N ILE A 61 8.66 2.06 6.57
CA ILE A 61 8.07 0.81 6.10
C ILE A 61 7.33 1.13 4.81
N VAL A 62 7.69 0.44 3.73
CA VAL A 62 7.10 0.71 2.40
C VAL A 62 6.68 -0.60 1.74
N TYR A 63 5.44 -0.65 1.27
CA TYR A 63 4.99 -1.71 0.37
C TYR A 63 4.70 -1.11 -1.00
N THR A 64 5.21 -1.73 -2.05
CA THR A 64 4.93 -1.37 -3.43
C THR A 64 4.43 -2.60 -4.16
N GLY A 65 3.23 -2.56 -4.71
CA GLY A 65 2.70 -3.71 -5.42
C GLY A 65 1.20 -3.66 -5.62
N ASP A 66 0.60 -4.84 -5.66
CA ASP A 66 -0.82 -5.00 -5.94
C ASP A 66 -1.64 -5.06 -4.66
N PHE A 67 -2.87 -4.55 -4.75
CA PHE A 67 -3.86 -4.60 -3.68
C PHE A 67 -5.17 -5.14 -4.23
N LEU A 68 -5.89 -5.86 -3.40
CA LEU A 68 -7.26 -6.31 -3.65
C LEU A 68 -8.07 -6.09 -2.39
N ASP A 69 -9.11 -5.26 -2.50
CA ASP A 69 -10.02 -4.94 -1.39
C ASP A 69 -9.28 -4.56 -0.10
N GLY A 70 -8.26 -3.70 -0.24
CA GLY A 70 -7.50 -3.18 0.89
C GLY A 70 -6.35 -4.04 1.34
N GLN A 71 -6.14 -5.21 0.77
CA GLN A 71 -5.08 -6.13 1.18
C GLN A 71 -4.01 -6.30 0.11
N LYS A 72 -2.76 -6.43 0.57
CA LYS A 72 -1.64 -6.74 -0.33
C LYS A 72 -1.85 -8.10 -0.97
N THR A 73 -1.64 -8.18 -2.27
CA THR A 73 -1.85 -9.41 -3.03
C THR A 73 -0.94 -9.46 -4.24
N GLY A 74 -0.87 -10.64 -4.89
CA GLY A 74 -0.06 -10.82 -6.09
C GLY A 74 1.41 -10.56 -5.82
N LYS A 75 2.08 -9.87 -6.73
CA LYS A 75 3.51 -9.59 -6.62
C LYS A 75 3.75 -8.22 -6.01
N GLY A 76 4.71 -8.16 -5.09
CA GLY A 76 5.01 -6.90 -4.44
C GLY A 76 6.40 -6.86 -3.82
N LYS A 77 6.76 -5.67 -3.33
CA LYS A 77 8.02 -5.41 -2.66
C LYS A 77 7.73 -4.74 -1.32
N PHE A 78 8.24 -5.34 -0.25
CA PHE A 78 8.06 -4.83 1.11
C PHE A 78 9.42 -4.47 1.69
N GLU A 79 9.58 -3.23 2.17
CA GLU A 79 10.82 -2.72 2.74
C GLU A 79 10.59 -2.32 4.20
N PHE A 80 11.49 -2.78 5.07
CA PHE A 80 11.42 -2.48 6.50
C PHE A 80 12.84 -2.42 7.06
N ASP A 81 13.25 -1.25 7.58
CA ASP A 81 14.59 -1.04 8.14
C ASP A 81 15.72 -1.51 7.22
N GLY A 82 15.57 -1.30 5.92
CA GLY A 82 16.55 -1.74 4.93
C GLY A 82 16.44 -3.20 4.54
N ASN A 83 15.64 -4.00 5.25
CA ASN A 83 15.33 -5.36 4.82
C ASN A 83 14.30 -5.30 3.70
N VAL A 84 14.44 -6.19 2.71
CA VAL A 84 13.56 -6.16 1.54
C VAL A 84 13.02 -7.55 1.26
N TYR A 85 11.69 -7.67 1.17
CA TYR A 85 11.03 -8.85 0.62
C TYR A 85 10.48 -8.52 -0.76
N GLU A 86 10.76 -9.37 -1.74
CA GLU A 86 10.19 -9.28 -3.08
C GLU A 86 9.58 -10.62 -3.43
N GLY A 87 8.30 -10.66 -3.76
CA GLY A 87 7.65 -11.91 -4.08
C GLY A 87 6.14 -11.83 -3.98
N ASP A 88 5.55 -12.98 -3.67
CA ASP A 88 4.10 -13.12 -3.64
C ASP A 88 3.51 -12.75 -2.30
N PHE A 89 2.30 -12.18 -2.35
CA PHE A 89 1.51 -11.84 -1.18
C PHE A 89 0.12 -12.45 -1.31
N VAL A 90 -0.41 -12.93 -0.20
CA VAL A 90 -1.81 -13.36 -0.11
C VAL A 90 -2.37 -12.84 1.19
N GLU A 91 -3.47 -12.08 1.10
CA GLU A 91 -4.15 -11.51 2.26
C GLU A 91 -3.20 -10.73 3.18
N GLY A 92 -2.30 -9.96 2.58
CA GLY A 92 -1.37 -9.11 3.32
C GLY A 92 -0.13 -9.81 3.84
N LYS A 93 0.04 -11.09 3.58
CA LYS A 93 1.15 -11.90 4.11
C LYS A 93 2.07 -12.38 3.00
N PHE A 94 3.35 -12.56 3.35
CA PHE A 94 4.30 -13.22 2.46
C PHE A 94 3.78 -14.62 2.14
N SER A 95 3.83 -15.00 0.87
CA SER A 95 3.31 -16.30 0.43
C SER A 95 4.04 -16.76 -0.81
N GLY A 96 3.98 -18.08 -1.05
CA GLY A 96 4.56 -18.63 -2.26
C GLY A 96 6.05 -18.37 -2.35
N LYS A 97 6.52 -18.07 -3.56
CA LYS A 97 7.95 -17.87 -3.81
C LYS A 97 8.34 -16.42 -3.65
N GLY A 98 9.47 -16.19 -3.01
CA GLY A 98 9.96 -14.85 -2.80
C GLY A 98 11.43 -14.79 -2.47
N LYS A 99 11.93 -13.55 -2.31
CA LYS A 99 13.31 -13.25 -1.99
C LYS A 99 13.34 -12.26 -0.85
N TYR A 100 14.04 -12.62 0.23
CA TYR A 100 14.20 -11.74 1.38
C TYR A 100 15.68 -11.37 1.53
N THR A 101 15.98 -10.07 1.56
CA THR A 101 17.35 -9.56 1.74
C THR A 101 17.48 -8.91 3.11
N PHE A 102 18.45 -9.35 3.90
CA PHE A 102 18.72 -8.83 5.23
C PHE A 102 19.71 -7.67 5.14
N ALA A 103 19.32 -6.49 5.61
CA ALA A 103 20.13 -5.28 5.49
C ALA A 103 21.46 -5.39 6.23
N LYS A 104 21.46 -5.92 7.47
CA LYS A 104 22.64 -5.92 8.32
C LYS A 104 23.73 -6.88 7.85
N THR A 105 23.37 -7.99 7.25
CA THR A 105 24.33 -9.02 6.86
C THR A 105 24.51 -9.12 5.36
N GLY A 106 23.60 -8.55 4.57
CA GLY A 106 23.58 -8.73 3.13
C GLY A 106 23.15 -10.11 2.69
N GLN A 107 22.74 -10.97 3.62
CA GLN A 107 22.29 -12.32 3.30
C GLN A 107 20.96 -12.28 2.56
N VAL A 108 20.76 -13.25 1.68
CA VAL A 108 19.57 -13.36 0.86
C VAL A 108 18.95 -14.74 1.06
N TYR A 109 17.67 -14.78 1.39
CA TYR A 109 16.89 -16.01 1.39
C TYR A 109 15.99 -16.02 0.17
N LYS A 110 16.07 -17.09 -0.64
CA LYS A 110 15.16 -17.32 -1.77
C LYS A 110 14.46 -18.64 -1.53
N GLY A 111 13.16 -18.65 -1.68
CA GLY A 111 12.40 -19.85 -1.50
C GLY A 111 10.93 -19.58 -1.25
N GLU A 112 10.31 -20.51 -0.53
CA GLU A 112 8.89 -20.41 -0.21
C GLU A 112 8.69 -19.81 1.17
N PHE A 113 7.59 -19.05 1.28
CA PHE A 113 7.21 -18.38 2.52
C PHE A 113 5.84 -18.86 2.99
#